data_b8442f7cee511a4723437ec3f05cfd78
#
_entry.id   b8442f7cee511a4723437ec3f05cfd78
#
_cell.length_a   1.000
_cell.length_b   1.000
_cell.length_c   1.000
_cell.angle_alpha   90.00
_cell.angle_beta   90.00
_cell.angle_gamma   90.00
#
_symmetry.space_group_name_H-M   'P 1'
#
loop_
_entity.id
_entity.type
_entity.pdbx_description
1 polymer ?
#
loop_
_entity_poly.entity_id
_entity_poly.type
_entity_poly.pdbx_seq_one_letter_code
_entity_poly.pdbx_strand_id
1 'polypeptide(L)'
;MFDIPLILFFEGLTNGAIYALMALGIVVLYSVTGVINVAQGEFVMLSALSVASFREGEVPGTIYLVIAGLILWAIYDVIARLRERRPGRALIAAVVPLAAAALVYLIVVMASQAQLPYLLQILLAIVLTTALGPISYRVIIQPLPRASVLVFLIMTIGLHLALTGLGLAFWGPQPYTIPPFDGGSLRFGAVFLEGQDLWLLGVSAALLLGLWIFFARTLAGKALRAAAVNRLGARLSGISVVRAGSVAFTLSVFLSAVAGVLITPITKMAYDFGFLLGLKGFVGAIIGGLTNPAIAVLGALFVGVAEQFSAFYVSSAYKDVLVFLLIIPVLLMRSLQHVDFEEHVE
;
A
#
# COMPACT_ATOMS: atom_id res chain seq x y z
N MET A 1 14.08 35.51 5.76
CA MET A 1 14.10 34.62 6.94
C MET A 1 12.94 33.61 6.97
N PHE A 2 11.78 33.92 6.37
CA PHE A 2 10.62 33.01 6.28
C PHE A 2 10.67 32.02 5.11
N ASP A 3 11.64 32.16 4.21
CA ASP A 3 11.71 31.37 2.98
C ASP A 3 12.08 29.89 3.24
N ILE A 4 13.05 29.65 4.14
CA ILE A 4 13.50 28.28 4.45
C ILE A 4 12.38 27.45 5.10
N PRO A 5 11.71 27.89 6.17
CA PRO A 5 10.60 27.13 6.75
C PRO A 5 9.47 26.83 5.75
N LEU A 6 9.20 27.76 4.82
CA LEU A 6 8.18 27.59 3.82
C LEU A 6 8.58 26.51 2.79
N ILE A 7 9.82 26.50 2.35
CA ILE A 7 10.35 25.46 1.47
C ILE A 7 10.28 24.09 2.15
N LEU A 8 10.79 23.97 3.38
CA LEU A 8 10.73 22.72 4.15
C LEU A 8 9.30 22.22 4.37
N PHE A 9 8.36 23.14 4.56
CA PHE A 9 6.96 22.78 4.71
C PHE A 9 6.38 22.15 3.43
N PHE A 10 6.63 22.73 2.26
CA PHE A 10 6.15 22.20 1.00
C PHE A 10 6.83 20.88 0.62
N GLU A 11 8.15 20.75 0.79
CA GLU A 11 8.87 19.49 0.62
C GLU A 11 8.34 18.40 1.56
N GLY A 12 8.11 18.78 2.82
CA GLY A 12 7.52 17.88 3.82
C GLY A 12 6.08 17.47 3.47
N LEU A 13 5.30 18.38 2.89
CA LEU A 13 3.95 18.09 2.43
C LEU A 13 3.97 17.10 1.25
N THR A 14 4.92 17.25 0.33
CA THR A 14 5.12 16.34 -0.80
C THR A 14 5.44 14.93 -0.31
N ASN A 15 6.43 14.76 0.57
CA ASN A 15 6.74 13.46 1.17
C ASN A 15 5.57 12.92 2.01
N GLY A 16 4.95 13.80 2.80
CA GLY A 16 3.79 13.47 3.63
C GLY A 16 2.59 12.98 2.84
N ALA A 17 2.41 13.42 1.60
CA ALA A 17 1.35 12.95 0.73
C ALA A 17 1.51 11.46 0.35
N ILE A 18 2.77 11.01 0.13
CA ILE A 18 3.06 9.58 -0.07
C ILE A 18 2.75 8.78 1.19
N TYR A 19 3.20 9.28 2.35
CA TYR A 19 2.93 8.63 3.64
C TYR A 19 1.43 8.59 3.94
N ALA A 20 0.67 9.59 3.48
CA ALA A 20 -0.79 9.62 3.61
C ALA A 20 -1.49 8.53 2.79
N LEU A 21 -1.03 8.26 1.56
CA LEU A 21 -1.53 7.13 0.77
C LEU A 21 -1.25 5.80 1.46
N MET A 22 -0.04 5.64 2.02
CA MET A 22 0.36 4.45 2.76
C MET A 22 -0.47 4.28 4.04
N ALA A 23 -0.58 5.35 4.84
CA ALA A 23 -1.36 5.36 6.09
C ALA A 23 -2.83 5.01 5.83
N LEU A 24 -3.41 5.58 4.76
CA LEU A 24 -4.79 5.31 4.39
C LEU A 24 -4.98 3.85 3.95
N GLY A 25 -4.04 3.29 3.17
CA GLY A 25 -4.03 1.88 2.81
C GLY A 25 -4.02 0.96 4.03
N ILE A 26 -3.16 1.25 5.01
CA ILE A 26 -3.06 0.52 6.27
C ILE A 26 -4.36 0.62 7.07
N VAL A 27 -4.91 1.83 7.23
CA VAL A 27 -6.15 2.06 7.99
C VAL A 27 -7.35 1.37 7.36
N VAL A 28 -7.49 1.44 6.03
CA VAL A 28 -8.58 0.77 5.31
C VAL A 28 -8.51 -0.75 5.51
N LEU A 29 -7.32 -1.31 5.38
CA LEU A 29 -7.13 -2.76 5.58
C LEU A 29 -7.40 -3.15 7.03
N TYR A 30 -6.78 -2.44 7.99
CA TYR A 30 -6.90 -2.75 9.41
C TYR A 30 -8.35 -2.63 9.91
N SER A 31 -9.06 -1.56 9.54
CA SER A 31 -10.45 -1.34 9.96
C SER A 31 -11.37 -2.52 9.59
N VAL A 32 -11.19 -3.09 8.39
CA VAL A 32 -12.04 -4.17 7.89
C VAL A 32 -11.58 -5.55 8.37
N THR A 33 -10.25 -5.77 8.41
CA THR A 33 -9.69 -7.11 8.66
C THR A 33 -9.12 -7.29 10.05
N GLY A 34 -8.76 -6.22 10.76
CA GLY A 34 -7.99 -6.24 12.01
C GLY A 34 -6.53 -6.69 11.81
N VAL A 35 -6.05 -6.76 10.58
CA VAL A 35 -4.71 -7.21 10.23
C VAL A 35 -3.81 -5.99 9.99
N ILE A 36 -2.68 -5.94 10.69
CA ILE A 36 -1.60 -5.00 10.40
C ILE A 36 -0.71 -5.62 9.33
N ASN A 37 -0.65 -5.01 8.14
CA ASN A 37 0.18 -5.50 7.05
C ASN A 37 1.55 -4.82 7.07
N VAL A 38 2.54 -5.49 7.64
CA VAL A 38 3.93 -5.02 7.68
C VAL A 38 4.56 -4.96 6.28
N ALA A 39 4.11 -5.84 5.36
CA ALA A 39 4.57 -5.85 3.98
C ALA A 39 3.96 -4.75 3.09
N GLN A 40 3.25 -3.78 3.68
CA GLN A 40 2.58 -2.72 2.92
C GLN A 40 3.54 -1.94 2.02
N GLY A 41 4.74 -1.64 2.51
CA GLY A 41 5.77 -0.92 1.76
C GLY A 41 6.35 -1.70 0.59
N GLU A 42 6.33 -3.03 0.65
CA GLU A 42 6.87 -3.86 -0.45
C GLU A 42 6.04 -3.71 -1.74
N PHE A 43 4.76 -3.44 -1.64
CA PHE A 43 3.93 -3.15 -2.81
C PHE A 43 4.30 -1.79 -3.45
N VAL A 44 4.85 -0.84 -2.69
CA VAL A 44 5.45 0.40 -3.21
C VAL A 44 6.66 0.05 -4.07
N MET A 45 7.58 -0.71 -3.51
CA MET A 45 8.80 -1.18 -4.18
C MET A 45 8.47 -1.98 -5.45
N LEU A 46 7.55 -2.95 -5.37
CA LEU A 46 7.17 -3.78 -6.53
C LEU A 46 6.60 -2.95 -7.68
N SER A 47 5.77 -1.96 -7.40
CA SER A 47 5.22 -1.08 -8.43
C SER A 47 6.28 -0.20 -9.05
N ALA A 48 7.14 0.41 -8.23
CA ALA A 48 8.26 1.24 -8.64
C ALA A 48 9.23 0.49 -9.57
N LEU A 49 9.69 -0.69 -9.14
CA LEU A 49 10.60 -1.52 -9.91
C LEU A 49 9.95 -2.11 -11.16
N SER A 50 8.63 -2.35 -11.14
CA SER A 50 7.90 -2.77 -12.35
C SER A 50 7.88 -1.69 -13.43
N VAL A 51 7.71 -0.41 -13.06
CA VAL A 51 7.83 0.69 -14.03
C VAL A 51 9.23 0.77 -14.60
N ALA A 52 10.27 0.64 -13.74
CA ALA A 52 11.66 0.63 -14.18
C ALA A 52 11.92 -0.48 -15.21
N SER A 53 11.48 -1.72 -14.94
CA SER A 53 11.60 -2.84 -15.87
C SER A 53 10.91 -2.56 -17.20
N PHE A 54 9.67 -2.05 -17.22
CA PHE A 54 8.98 -1.69 -18.45
C PHE A 54 9.71 -0.62 -19.25
N ARG A 55 10.35 0.33 -18.58
CA ARG A 55 11.17 1.38 -19.22
C ARG A 55 12.40 0.82 -19.91
N GLU A 56 13.02 -0.21 -19.34
CA GLU A 56 14.18 -0.90 -19.89
C GLU A 56 13.79 -1.94 -20.97
N GLY A 57 12.47 -2.13 -21.21
CA GLY A 57 11.95 -3.14 -22.14
C GLY A 57 12.01 -4.56 -21.57
N GLU A 58 12.23 -4.68 -20.27
CA GLU A 58 12.31 -5.96 -19.57
C GLU A 58 10.97 -6.38 -18.99
N VAL A 59 10.82 -7.69 -18.77
CA VAL A 59 9.64 -8.26 -18.10
C VAL A 59 9.77 -8.05 -16.59
N PRO A 60 8.84 -7.31 -15.95
CA PRO A 60 8.92 -7.05 -14.52
C PRO A 60 8.88 -8.32 -13.68
N GLY A 61 9.76 -8.44 -12.67
CA GLY A 61 9.76 -9.56 -11.74
C GLY A 61 8.44 -9.78 -10.99
N THR A 62 7.66 -8.73 -10.81
CA THR A 62 6.31 -8.78 -10.22
C THR A 62 5.37 -9.77 -10.91
N ILE A 63 5.54 -10.03 -12.22
CA ILE A 63 4.72 -11.00 -12.95
C ILE A 63 4.85 -12.41 -12.37
N TYR A 64 6.06 -12.81 -12.00
CA TYR A 64 6.31 -14.13 -11.43
C TYR A 64 5.64 -14.29 -10.06
N LEU A 65 5.54 -13.19 -9.28
CA LEU A 65 4.79 -13.17 -8.02
C LEU A 65 3.28 -13.33 -8.25
N VAL A 66 2.74 -12.66 -9.26
CA VAL A 66 1.32 -12.80 -9.64
C VAL A 66 1.03 -14.23 -10.10
N ILE A 67 1.88 -14.80 -10.96
CA ILE A 67 1.72 -16.19 -11.45
C ILE A 67 1.81 -17.18 -10.29
N ALA A 68 2.85 -17.08 -9.45
CA ALA A 68 3.01 -17.94 -8.30
C ALA A 68 1.81 -17.85 -7.34
N GLY A 69 1.33 -16.64 -7.09
CA GLY A 69 0.16 -16.41 -6.26
C GLY A 69 -1.13 -16.99 -6.86
N LEU A 70 -1.34 -16.90 -8.18
CA LEU A 70 -2.48 -17.52 -8.87
C LEU A 70 -2.40 -19.05 -8.86
N ILE A 71 -1.20 -19.63 -8.97
CA ILE A 71 -0.98 -21.07 -8.83
C ILE A 71 -1.33 -21.52 -7.41
N LEU A 72 -0.84 -20.81 -6.38
CA LEU A 72 -1.18 -21.10 -4.99
C LEU A 72 -2.68 -20.97 -4.72
N TRP A 73 -3.31 -19.96 -5.29
CA TRP A 73 -4.77 -19.82 -5.24
C TRP A 73 -5.48 -21.02 -5.87
N ALA A 74 -5.07 -21.44 -7.08
CA ALA A 74 -5.62 -22.60 -7.76
C ALA A 74 -5.48 -23.87 -6.90
N ILE A 75 -4.29 -24.12 -6.34
CA ILE A 75 -4.02 -25.28 -5.47
C ILE A 75 -4.95 -25.27 -4.25
N TYR A 76 -5.06 -24.11 -3.57
CA TYR A 76 -5.93 -23.96 -2.41
C TYR A 76 -7.39 -24.25 -2.73
N ASP A 77 -7.91 -23.68 -3.82
CA ASP A 77 -9.31 -23.87 -4.23
C ASP A 77 -9.61 -25.31 -4.69
N VAL A 78 -8.66 -25.94 -5.36
CA VAL A 78 -8.77 -27.36 -5.76
C VAL A 78 -8.85 -28.26 -4.52
N ILE A 79 -7.93 -28.08 -3.57
CA ILE A 79 -7.91 -28.87 -2.32
C ILE A 79 -9.23 -28.67 -1.55
N ALA A 80 -9.71 -27.42 -1.43
CA ALA A 80 -10.95 -27.13 -0.74
C ALA A 80 -12.16 -27.84 -1.38
N ARG A 81 -12.26 -27.82 -2.72
CA ARG A 81 -13.37 -28.44 -3.45
C ARG A 81 -13.30 -29.96 -3.50
N LEU A 82 -12.09 -30.55 -3.51
CA LEU A 82 -11.91 -32.00 -3.38
C LEU A 82 -12.37 -32.50 -2.00
N ARG A 83 -12.08 -31.74 -0.93
CA ARG A 83 -12.59 -32.03 0.43
C ARG A 83 -14.13 -31.95 0.51
N GLU A 84 -14.75 -31.05 -0.25
CA GLU A 84 -16.20 -30.94 -0.39
C GLU A 84 -16.82 -32.03 -1.29
N ARG A 85 -16.04 -32.96 -1.84
CA ARG A 85 -16.46 -34.01 -2.78
C ARG A 85 -17.16 -33.49 -4.04
N ARG A 86 -16.69 -32.34 -4.58
CA ARG A 86 -17.22 -31.68 -5.79
C ARG A 86 -16.17 -31.62 -6.92
N PRO A 87 -15.79 -32.75 -7.55
CA PRO A 87 -14.67 -32.81 -8.50
C PRO A 87 -14.86 -31.95 -9.75
N GLY A 88 -16.08 -31.83 -10.28
CA GLY A 88 -16.34 -30.98 -11.45
C GLY A 88 -16.10 -29.49 -11.20
N ARG A 89 -16.32 -29.02 -9.98
CA ARG A 89 -15.99 -27.62 -9.60
C ARG A 89 -14.51 -27.44 -9.27
N ALA A 90 -13.79 -28.50 -8.94
CA ALA A 90 -12.35 -28.46 -8.73
C ALA A 90 -11.60 -28.17 -10.05
N LEU A 91 -12.05 -28.72 -11.18
CA LEU A 91 -11.48 -28.44 -12.48
C LEU A 91 -11.59 -26.95 -12.85
N ILE A 92 -12.78 -26.35 -12.68
CA ILE A 92 -13.00 -24.91 -12.93
C ILE A 92 -12.11 -24.06 -12.00
N ALA A 93 -11.99 -24.47 -10.72
CA ALA A 93 -11.15 -23.79 -9.74
C ALA A 93 -9.65 -23.84 -10.07
N ALA A 94 -9.21 -24.84 -10.83
CA ALA A 94 -7.85 -24.90 -11.36
C ALA A 94 -7.69 -24.07 -12.64
N VAL A 95 -8.61 -24.27 -13.61
CA VAL A 95 -8.48 -23.69 -14.95
C VAL A 95 -8.54 -22.16 -14.94
N VAL A 96 -9.45 -21.57 -14.16
CA VAL A 96 -9.65 -20.11 -14.17
C VAL A 96 -8.42 -19.34 -13.70
N PRO A 97 -7.79 -19.61 -12.55
CA PRO A 97 -6.58 -18.91 -12.14
C PRO A 97 -5.38 -19.19 -13.06
N LEU A 98 -5.25 -20.40 -13.59
CA LEU A 98 -4.16 -20.75 -14.52
C LEU A 98 -4.31 -20.06 -15.88
N ALA A 99 -5.54 -19.98 -16.40
CA ALA A 99 -5.82 -19.20 -17.62
C ALA A 99 -5.56 -17.71 -17.41
N ALA A 100 -5.96 -17.17 -16.25
CA ALA A 100 -5.65 -15.80 -15.89
C ALA A 100 -4.13 -15.56 -15.80
N ALA A 101 -3.37 -16.49 -15.20
CA ALA A 101 -1.92 -16.40 -15.12
C ALA A 101 -1.27 -16.38 -16.51
N ALA A 102 -1.70 -17.27 -17.41
CA ALA A 102 -1.21 -17.32 -18.79
C ALA A 102 -1.55 -16.06 -19.58
N LEU A 103 -2.78 -15.53 -19.42
CA LEU A 103 -3.22 -14.29 -20.08
C LEU A 103 -2.43 -13.08 -19.59
N VAL A 104 -2.25 -12.93 -18.26
CA VAL A 104 -1.49 -11.83 -17.67
C VAL A 104 -0.03 -11.90 -18.11
N TYR A 105 0.57 -13.10 -18.14
CA TYR A 105 1.93 -13.30 -18.64
C TYR A 105 2.07 -12.85 -20.10
N LEU A 106 1.16 -13.29 -20.98
CA LEU A 106 1.17 -12.91 -22.38
C LEU A 106 1.06 -11.39 -22.57
N ILE A 107 0.12 -10.76 -21.85
CA ILE A 107 -0.07 -9.30 -21.92
C ILE A 107 1.19 -8.56 -21.48
N VAL A 108 1.82 -8.97 -20.37
CA VAL A 108 2.99 -8.30 -19.80
C VAL A 108 4.21 -8.48 -20.73
N VAL A 109 4.43 -9.68 -21.28
CA VAL A 109 5.53 -9.94 -22.25
C VAL A 109 5.34 -9.13 -23.54
N MET A 110 4.13 -9.08 -24.07
CA MET A 110 3.84 -8.24 -25.24
C MET A 110 4.03 -6.75 -24.94
N ALA A 111 3.62 -6.33 -23.76
CA ALA A 111 3.73 -4.94 -23.31
C ALA A 111 5.19 -4.51 -23.10
N SER A 112 6.05 -5.39 -22.59
CA SER A 112 7.47 -5.09 -22.39
C SER A 112 8.22 -4.92 -23.71
N GLN A 113 7.82 -5.66 -24.75
CA GLN A 113 8.43 -5.59 -26.09
C GLN A 113 7.88 -4.45 -26.96
N ALA A 114 6.68 -3.95 -26.67
CA ALA A 114 5.94 -3.02 -27.53
C ALA A 114 6.35 -1.54 -27.40
N GLN A 115 7.38 -1.17 -26.60
CA GLN A 115 7.79 0.22 -26.35
C GLN A 115 6.58 1.15 -26.08
N LEU A 116 5.73 0.75 -25.16
CA LEU A 116 4.49 1.47 -24.85
C LEU A 116 4.76 2.92 -24.38
N PRO A 117 3.81 3.84 -24.59
CA PRO A 117 3.87 5.16 -23.99
C PRO A 117 4.04 5.08 -22.47
N TYR A 118 4.80 6.03 -21.89
CA TYR A 118 5.16 6.01 -20.47
C TYR A 118 3.96 5.88 -19.54
N LEU A 119 2.86 6.57 -19.84
CA LEU A 119 1.63 6.49 -19.05
C LEU A 119 1.04 5.06 -19.03
N LEU A 120 1.11 4.32 -20.16
CA LEU A 120 0.64 2.94 -20.19
C LEU A 120 1.54 1.99 -19.39
N GLN A 121 2.87 2.21 -19.40
CA GLN A 121 3.80 1.45 -18.56
C GLN A 121 3.47 1.63 -17.07
N ILE A 122 3.19 2.87 -16.65
CA ILE A 122 2.76 3.22 -15.29
C ILE A 122 1.45 2.48 -14.94
N LEU A 123 0.43 2.59 -15.77
CA LEU A 123 -0.86 1.94 -15.53
C LEU A 123 -0.73 0.42 -15.42
N LEU A 124 0.08 -0.20 -16.28
CA LEU A 124 0.34 -1.64 -16.24
C LEU A 124 1.06 -2.05 -14.95
N ALA A 125 2.05 -1.30 -14.49
CA ALA A 125 2.76 -1.58 -13.25
C ALA A 125 1.81 -1.48 -12.03
N ILE A 126 0.95 -0.45 -11.99
CA ILE A 126 -0.07 -0.30 -10.95
C ILE A 126 -1.06 -1.48 -10.98
N VAL A 127 -1.58 -1.85 -12.15
CA VAL A 127 -2.53 -2.96 -12.29
C VAL A 127 -1.87 -4.28 -11.89
N LEU A 128 -0.65 -4.54 -12.36
CA LEU A 128 0.10 -5.76 -12.06
C LEU A 128 0.36 -5.90 -10.55
N THR A 129 0.80 -4.83 -9.90
CA THR A 129 1.02 -4.83 -8.44
C THR A 129 -0.30 -4.94 -7.69
N THR A 130 -1.35 -4.24 -8.11
CA THR A 130 -2.68 -4.29 -7.48
C THR A 130 -3.28 -5.70 -7.54
N ALA A 131 -3.00 -6.48 -8.58
CA ALA A 131 -3.43 -7.87 -8.69
C ALA A 131 -2.91 -8.76 -7.55
N LEU A 132 -1.78 -8.40 -6.93
CA LEU A 132 -1.29 -9.08 -5.73
C LEU A 132 -2.21 -8.88 -4.51
N GLY A 133 -3.05 -7.84 -4.49
CA GLY A 133 -3.96 -7.56 -3.38
C GLY A 133 -4.95 -8.71 -3.11
N PRO A 134 -5.86 -9.05 -4.02
CA PRO A 134 -6.81 -10.15 -3.84
C PRO A 134 -6.10 -11.51 -3.73
N ILE A 135 -4.95 -11.70 -4.41
CA ILE A 135 -4.14 -12.91 -4.33
C ILE A 135 -3.60 -13.09 -2.90
N SER A 136 -2.93 -12.07 -2.35
CA SER A 136 -2.37 -12.11 -1.00
C SER A 136 -3.47 -12.33 0.05
N TYR A 137 -4.61 -11.65 -0.08
CA TYR A 137 -5.73 -11.89 0.81
C TYR A 137 -6.22 -13.34 0.76
N ARG A 138 -6.37 -13.91 -0.45
CA ARG A 138 -6.86 -15.27 -0.65
C ARG A 138 -5.90 -16.32 -0.11
N VAL A 139 -4.60 -16.14 -0.37
CA VAL A 139 -3.57 -17.14 -0.05
C VAL A 139 -3.12 -17.03 1.41
N ILE A 140 -3.02 -15.80 1.96
CA ILE A 140 -2.41 -15.57 3.27
C ILE A 140 -3.46 -15.39 4.37
N ILE A 141 -4.45 -14.52 4.17
CA ILE A 141 -5.37 -14.10 5.22
C ILE A 141 -6.56 -15.06 5.34
N GLN A 142 -7.18 -15.39 4.23
CA GLN A 142 -8.43 -16.14 4.19
C GLN A 142 -8.33 -17.58 4.75
N PRO A 143 -7.20 -18.32 4.63
CA PRO A 143 -7.06 -19.65 5.22
C PRO A 143 -7.11 -19.69 6.75
N LEU A 144 -6.91 -18.53 7.41
CA LEU A 144 -6.74 -18.41 8.86
C LEU A 144 -7.83 -17.55 9.53
N PRO A 145 -9.12 -17.92 9.44
CA PRO A 145 -10.23 -17.05 9.86
C PRO A 145 -10.29 -16.81 11.38
N ARG A 146 -9.57 -17.60 12.17
CA ARG A 146 -9.53 -17.54 13.64
C ARG A 146 -8.13 -17.24 14.20
N ALA A 147 -7.19 -16.84 13.36
CA ALA A 147 -5.85 -16.51 13.83
C ALA A 147 -5.86 -15.27 14.72
N SER A 148 -4.98 -15.25 15.70
CA SER A 148 -4.77 -14.07 16.53
C SER A 148 -4.07 -12.96 15.73
N VAL A 149 -4.16 -11.72 16.22
CA VAL A 149 -3.45 -10.57 15.65
C VAL A 149 -1.95 -10.83 15.52
N LEU A 150 -1.36 -11.51 16.52
CA LEU A 150 0.05 -11.89 16.53
C LEU A 150 0.40 -12.83 15.37
N VAL A 151 -0.43 -13.82 15.08
CA VAL A 151 -0.20 -14.75 13.96
C VAL A 151 -0.24 -14.00 12.63
N PHE A 152 -1.20 -13.09 12.44
CA PHE A 152 -1.23 -12.24 11.24
C PHE A 152 -0.01 -11.33 11.14
N LEU A 153 0.46 -10.77 12.24
CA LEU A 153 1.67 -9.95 12.27
C LEU A 153 2.89 -10.76 11.80
N ILE A 154 3.10 -11.97 12.35
CA ILE A 154 4.19 -12.86 11.95
C ILE A 154 4.10 -13.21 10.46
N MET A 155 2.90 -13.50 9.96
CA MET A 155 2.70 -13.82 8.54
C MET A 155 3.01 -12.64 7.61
N THR A 156 2.64 -11.42 7.98
CA THR A 156 2.94 -10.24 7.17
C THR A 156 4.42 -9.83 7.26
N ILE A 157 5.10 -10.11 8.37
CA ILE A 157 6.57 -10.02 8.46
C ILE A 157 7.22 -11.07 7.55
N GLY A 158 6.74 -12.31 7.58
CA GLY A 158 7.21 -13.35 6.66
C GLY A 158 7.00 -12.96 5.18
N LEU A 159 5.86 -12.37 4.87
CA LEU A 159 5.59 -11.83 3.53
C LEU A 159 6.56 -10.70 3.15
N HIS A 160 6.84 -9.76 4.08
CA HIS A 160 7.83 -8.71 3.88
C HIS A 160 9.19 -9.30 3.51
N LEU A 161 9.72 -10.21 4.34
CA LEU A 161 11.02 -10.85 4.10
C LEU A 161 11.07 -11.62 2.77
N ALA A 162 9.98 -12.32 2.43
CA ALA A 162 9.88 -13.03 1.16
C ALA A 162 9.87 -12.06 -0.04
N LEU A 163 9.10 -10.98 0.01
CA LEU A 163 9.03 -10.00 -1.08
C LEU A 163 10.33 -9.23 -1.24
N THR A 164 11.00 -8.84 -0.14
CA THR A 164 12.31 -8.20 -0.16
C THR A 164 13.37 -9.13 -0.78
N GLY A 165 13.41 -10.40 -0.35
CA GLY A 165 14.33 -11.39 -0.91
C GLY A 165 14.09 -11.68 -2.39
N LEU A 166 12.84 -11.78 -2.81
CA LEU A 166 12.46 -11.92 -4.22
C LEU A 166 12.73 -10.65 -5.02
N GLY A 167 12.55 -9.47 -4.41
CA GLY A 167 12.96 -8.19 -5.01
C GLY A 167 14.45 -8.15 -5.32
N LEU A 168 15.30 -8.57 -4.38
CA LEU A 168 16.73 -8.70 -4.60
C LEU A 168 17.06 -9.71 -5.71
N ALA A 169 16.35 -10.84 -5.76
CA ALA A 169 16.58 -11.88 -6.76
C ALA A 169 16.18 -11.44 -8.19
N PHE A 170 15.13 -10.63 -8.33
CA PHE A 170 14.62 -10.19 -9.64
C PHE A 170 15.34 -8.94 -10.17
N TRP A 171 15.66 -7.98 -9.32
CA TRP A 171 16.22 -6.67 -9.73
C TRP A 171 17.66 -6.44 -9.29
N GLY A 172 18.18 -7.30 -8.42
CA GLY A 172 19.52 -7.13 -7.88
C GLY A 172 19.63 -6.02 -6.82
N PRO A 173 20.87 -5.72 -6.36
CA PRO A 173 21.10 -4.76 -5.29
C PRO A 173 21.17 -3.29 -5.77
N GLN A 174 21.21 -3.04 -7.07
CA GLN A 174 21.36 -1.69 -7.62
C GLN A 174 20.04 -0.93 -7.56
N PRO A 175 20.05 0.35 -7.13
CA PRO A 175 18.83 1.14 -7.14
C PRO A 175 18.45 1.60 -8.54
N TYR A 176 17.15 1.63 -8.80
CA TYR A 176 16.56 2.12 -10.04
C TYR A 176 16.00 3.53 -9.87
N THR A 177 16.05 4.31 -10.96
CA THR A 177 15.40 5.61 -11.07
C THR A 177 14.62 5.66 -12.38
N ILE A 178 13.50 6.35 -12.37
CA ILE A 178 12.74 6.64 -13.58
C ILE A 178 12.72 8.16 -13.83
N PRO A 179 12.60 8.61 -15.08
CA PRO A 179 12.53 10.04 -15.35
C PRO A 179 11.28 10.64 -14.71
N PRO A 180 11.33 11.90 -14.26
CA PRO A 180 10.17 12.59 -13.73
C PRO A 180 9.08 12.72 -14.79
N PHE A 181 7.85 12.84 -14.33
CA PHE A 181 6.71 13.08 -15.22
C PHE A 181 6.85 14.47 -15.83
N ASP A 182 6.59 14.57 -17.13
CA ASP A 182 6.56 15.88 -17.79
C ASP A 182 5.50 16.77 -17.12
N GLY A 183 5.94 17.94 -16.69
CA GLY A 183 5.10 18.92 -16.01
C GLY A 183 5.85 20.23 -15.92
N GLY A 184 5.13 21.34 -16.00
CA GLY A 184 5.71 22.64 -15.74
C GLY A 184 6.20 22.75 -14.31
N SER A 185 6.99 23.76 -14.00
CA SER A 185 7.33 24.12 -12.63
C SER A 185 6.48 25.32 -12.19
N LEU A 186 6.09 25.33 -10.91
CA LEU A 186 5.42 26.48 -10.30
C LEU A 186 6.36 27.13 -9.29
N ARG A 187 6.43 28.45 -9.38
CA ARG A 187 7.22 29.26 -8.45
C ARG A 187 6.31 30.20 -7.68
N PHE A 188 6.29 30.02 -6.36
CA PHE A 188 5.58 30.91 -5.44
C PHE A 188 6.60 31.59 -4.52
N GLY A 189 7.06 32.77 -4.91
CA GLY A 189 8.10 33.48 -4.16
C GLY A 189 9.41 32.69 -4.11
N ALA A 190 9.80 32.24 -2.92
CA ALA A 190 10.99 31.43 -2.69
C ALA A 190 10.77 29.91 -2.90
N VAL A 191 9.52 29.47 -2.95
CA VAL A 191 9.18 28.05 -3.14
C VAL A 191 9.19 27.72 -4.62
N PHE A 192 9.94 26.70 -4.98
CA PHE A 192 10.00 26.13 -6.32
C PHE A 192 9.49 24.69 -6.26
N LEU A 193 8.32 24.45 -6.88
CA LEU A 193 7.75 23.12 -7.02
C LEU A 193 8.02 22.61 -8.43
N GLU A 194 8.72 21.49 -8.51
CA GLU A 194 8.93 20.78 -9.77
C GLU A 194 7.64 20.13 -10.27
N GLY A 195 7.58 19.85 -11.56
CA GLY A 195 6.41 19.17 -12.13
C GLY A 195 6.07 17.86 -11.44
N GLN A 196 7.08 17.13 -10.97
CA GLN A 196 6.89 15.88 -10.23
C GLN A 196 6.17 16.09 -8.90
N ASP A 197 6.50 17.17 -8.16
CA ASP A 197 5.82 17.50 -6.89
C ASP A 197 4.33 17.81 -7.12
N LEU A 198 4.04 18.50 -8.23
CA LEU A 198 2.67 18.81 -8.61
C LEU A 198 1.87 17.55 -8.95
N TRP A 199 2.48 16.62 -9.70
CA TRP A 199 1.86 15.33 -9.99
C TRP A 199 1.62 14.53 -8.72
N LEU A 200 2.61 14.49 -7.83
CA LEU A 200 2.54 13.75 -6.57
C LEU A 200 1.42 14.31 -5.67
N LEU A 201 1.39 15.62 -5.43
CA LEU A 201 0.36 16.25 -4.62
C LEU A 201 -1.03 16.14 -5.28
N GLY A 202 -1.12 16.37 -6.60
CA GLY A 202 -2.37 16.32 -7.35
C GLY A 202 -2.99 14.92 -7.38
N VAL A 203 -2.21 13.90 -7.71
CA VAL A 203 -2.69 12.50 -7.75
C VAL A 203 -3.02 12.01 -6.34
N SER A 204 -2.19 12.32 -5.34
CA SER A 204 -2.49 11.97 -3.95
C SER A 204 -3.79 12.61 -3.47
N ALA A 205 -3.98 13.90 -3.70
CA ALA A 205 -5.22 14.61 -3.35
C ALA A 205 -6.43 14.02 -4.08
N ALA A 206 -6.31 13.73 -5.38
CA ALA A 206 -7.37 13.11 -6.16
C ALA A 206 -7.75 11.73 -5.64
N LEU A 207 -6.76 10.90 -5.24
CA LEU A 207 -6.99 9.58 -4.65
C LEU A 207 -7.64 9.68 -3.26
N LEU A 208 -7.19 10.60 -2.41
CA LEU A 208 -7.79 10.84 -1.10
C LEU A 208 -9.25 11.26 -1.22
N LEU A 209 -9.54 12.20 -2.14
CA LEU A 209 -10.90 12.62 -2.45
C LEU A 209 -11.74 11.49 -3.06
N GLY A 210 -11.17 10.75 -4.01
CA GLY A 210 -11.82 9.60 -4.64
C GLY A 210 -12.20 8.52 -3.64
N LEU A 211 -11.32 8.21 -2.69
CA LEU A 211 -11.61 7.27 -1.61
C LEU A 211 -12.67 7.80 -0.64
N TRP A 212 -12.62 9.08 -0.30
CA TRP A 212 -13.68 9.68 0.50
C TRP A 212 -15.05 9.55 -0.18
N ILE A 213 -15.13 9.86 -1.49
CA ILE A 213 -16.35 9.67 -2.30
C ILE A 213 -16.75 8.20 -2.36
N PHE A 214 -15.78 7.29 -2.58
CA PHE A 214 -16.00 5.85 -2.61
C PHE A 214 -16.68 5.37 -1.32
N PHE A 215 -16.11 5.70 -0.16
CA PHE A 215 -16.68 5.32 1.13
C PHE A 215 -18.01 6.02 1.43
N ALA A 216 -18.19 7.29 1.01
CA ALA A 216 -19.41 8.04 1.28
C ALA A 216 -20.60 7.64 0.38
N ARG A 217 -20.34 7.38 -0.91
CA ARG A 217 -21.38 7.30 -1.93
C ARG A 217 -21.62 5.90 -2.49
N THR A 218 -20.60 4.99 -2.51
CA THR A 218 -20.76 3.69 -3.15
C THR A 218 -21.29 2.62 -2.20
N LEU A 219 -22.01 1.63 -2.75
CA LEU A 219 -22.49 0.46 -1.99
C LEU A 219 -21.33 -0.38 -1.46
N ALA A 220 -20.25 -0.54 -2.25
CA ALA A 220 -19.06 -1.26 -1.82
C ALA A 220 -18.37 -0.56 -0.63
N GLY A 221 -18.21 0.77 -0.68
CA GLY A 221 -17.65 1.55 0.42
C GLY A 221 -18.51 1.48 1.68
N LYS A 222 -19.85 1.54 1.54
CA LYS A 222 -20.77 1.37 2.67
C LYS A 222 -20.68 -0.04 3.27
N ALA A 223 -20.55 -1.10 2.43
CA ALA A 223 -20.36 -2.47 2.88
C ALA A 223 -19.04 -2.65 3.64
N LEU A 224 -17.94 -2.04 3.17
CA LEU A 224 -16.66 -2.03 3.88
C LEU A 224 -16.78 -1.38 5.26
N ARG A 225 -17.43 -0.20 5.35
CA ARG A 225 -17.66 0.47 6.64
C ARG A 225 -18.53 -0.36 7.58
N ALA A 226 -19.59 -0.99 7.07
CA ALA A 226 -20.42 -1.88 7.89
C ALA A 226 -19.62 -3.07 8.44
N ALA A 227 -18.76 -3.69 7.61
CA ALA A 227 -17.88 -4.77 8.03
C ALA A 227 -16.81 -4.32 9.04
N ALA A 228 -16.35 -3.07 8.96
CA ALA A 228 -15.39 -2.46 9.88
C ALA A 228 -16.01 -2.19 11.26
N VAL A 229 -17.25 -1.72 11.31
CA VAL A 229 -17.94 -1.39 12.57
C VAL A 229 -18.40 -2.65 13.30
N ASN A 230 -19.06 -3.59 12.58
CA ASN A 230 -19.59 -4.82 13.18
C ASN A 230 -19.62 -5.96 12.17
N ARG A 231 -18.65 -6.87 12.24
CA ARG A 231 -18.53 -8.03 11.33
C ARG A 231 -19.72 -8.99 11.43
N LEU A 232 -20.28 -9.18 12.63
CA LEU A 232 -21.42 -10.08 12.82
C LEU A 232 -22.68 -9.45 12.23
N GLY A 233 -22.96 -8.18 12.55
CA GLY A 233 -24.08 -7.44 11.98
C GLY A 233 -24.02 -7.36 10.46
N ALA A 234 -22.83 -7.11 9.88
CA ALA A 234 -22.63 -7.11 8.44
C ALA A 234 -22.98 -8.46 7.80
N ARG A 235 -22.54 -9.59 8.40
CA ARG A 235 -22.91 -10.94 7.93
C ARG A 235 -24.41 -11.20 7.98
N LEU A 236 -25.06 -10.80 9.07
CA LEU A 236 -26.51 -10.96 9.22
C LEU A 236 -27.30 -10.12 8.20
N SER A 237 -26.72 -8.99 7.77
CA SER A 237 -27.27 -8.13 6.70
C SER A 237 -26.89 -8.61 5.28
N GLY A 238 -26.31 -9.80 5.12
CA GLY A 238 -25.95 -10.38 3.82
C GLY A 238 -24.63 -9.85 3.24
N ILE A 239 -23.84 -9.05 3.97
CA ILE A 239 -22.54 -8.56 3.51
C ILE A 239 -21.47 -9.63 3.71
N SER A 240 -20.82 -10.03 2.62
CA SER A 240 -19.71 -10.99 2.68
C SER A 240 -18.45 -10.34 3.24
N VAL A 241 -18.11 -10.65 4.49
CA VAL A 241 -16.89 -10.14 5.17
C VAL A 241 -15.62 -10.59 4.44
N VAL A 242 -15.64 -11.77 3.79
CA VAL A 242 -14.51 -12.25 2.98
C VAL A 242 -14.28 -11.36 1.76
N ARG A 243 -15.36 -10.99 1.04
CA ARG A 243 -15.25 -10.05 -0.09
C ARG A 243 -14.84 -8.66 0.38
N ALA A 244 -15.37 -8.19 1.50
CA ALA A 244 -14.97 -6.92 2.09
C ALA A 244 -13.47 -6.90 2.43
N GLY A 245 -12.94 -7.95 3.05
CA GLY A 245 -11.51 -8.07 3.34
C GLY A 245 -10.65 -8.10 2.07
N SER A 246 -11.05 -8.83 1.04
CA SER A 246 -10.34 -8.87 -0.24
C SER A 246 -10.31 -7.48 -0.92
N VAL A 247 -11.44 -6.77 -0.94
CA VAL A 247 -11.51 -5.41 -1.51
C VAL A 247 -10.66 -4.43 -0.70
N ALA A 248 -10.69 -4.51 0.64
CA ALA A 248 -9.87 -3.68 1.51
C ALA A 248 -8.37 -3.91 1.25
N PHE A 249 -7.94 -5.16 1.11
CA PHE A 249 -6.54 -5.49 0.80
C PHE A 249 -6.16 -5.00 -0.61
N THR A 250 -7.04 -5.15 -1.59
CA THR A 250 -6.83 -4.65 -2.95
C THR A 250 -6.68 -3.13 -2.98
N LEU A 251 -7.53 -2.40 -2.27
CA LEU A 251 -7.42 -0.94 -2.15
C LEU A 251 -6.12 -0.53 -1.46
N SER A 252 -5.72 -1.24 -0.41
CA SER A 252 -4.46 -1.02 0.30
C SER A 252 -3.26 -1.18 -0.63
N VAL A 253 -3.19 -2.28 -1.39
CA VAL A 253 -2.12 -2.52 -2.38
C VAL A 253 -2.17 -1.52 -3.53
N PHE A 254 -3.35 -1.16 -4.01
CA PHE A 254 -3.51 -0.13 -5.05
C PHE A 254 -2.92 1.22 -4.63
N LEU A 255 -3.21 1.67 -3.40
CA LEU A 255 -2.65 2.92 -2.87
C LEU A 255 -1.12 2.86 -2.75
N SER A 256 -0.57 1.73 -2.29
CA SER A 256 0.87 1.51 -2.27
C SER A 256 1.48 1.49 -3.67
N ALA A 257 0.81 0.86 -4.62
CA ALA A 257 1.29 0.81 -6.01
C ALA A 257 1.36 2.21 -6.64
N VAL A 258 0.35 3.04 -6.43
CA VAL A 258 0.36 4.43 -6.90
C VAL A 258 1.44 5.24 -6.18
N ALA A 259 1.56 5.12 -4.85
CA ALA A 259 2.62 5.78 -4.08
C ALA A 259 4.01 5.42 -4.60
N GLY A 260 4.24 4.13 -4.96
CA GLY A 260 5.50 3.66 -5.53
C GLY A 260 5.85 4.32 -6.86
N VAL A 261 4.90 4.41 -7.76
CA VAL A 261 5.11 5.08 -9.05
C VAL A 261 5.40 6.58 -8.88
N LEU A 262 4.70 7.24 -7.96
CA LEU A 262 4.84 8.68 -7.73
C LEU A 262 6.18 9.06 -7.08
N ILE A 263 6.71 8.21 -6.19
CA ILE A 263 7.95 8.52 -5.47
C ILE A 263 9.21 8.17 -6.26
N THR A 264 9.16 7.21 -7.17
CA THR A 264 10.33 6.66 -7.86
C THR A 264 11.14 7.71 -8.64
N PRO A 265 10.55 8.74 -9.28
CA PRO A 265 11.31 9.81 -9.94
C PRO A 265 12.12 10.68 -8.97
N ILE A 266 11.67 10.80 -7.72
CA ILE A 266 12.33 11.65 -6.70
C ILE A 266 13.36 10.86 -5.91
N THR A 267 13.14 9.55 -5.74
CA THR A 267 13.95 8.69 -4.86
C THR A 267 14.50 7.50 -5.63
N LYS A 268 15.75 7.16 -5.39
CA LYS A 268 16.37 5.94 -5.90
C LYS A 268 15.71 4.72 -5.23
N MET A 269 14.93 3.95 -6.00
CA MET A 269 14.21 2.80 -5.47
C MET A 269 15.09 1.55 -5.52
N ALA A 270 15.41 1.00 -4.36
CA ALA A 270 16.07 -0.30 -4.19
C ALA A 270 15.09 -1.35 -3.67
N TYR A 271 15.48 -2.61 -3.73
CA TYR A 271 14.67 -3.76 -3.31
C TYR A 271 14.26 -3.74 -1.82
N ASP A 272 14.95 -3.02 -0.96
CA ASP A 272 14.73 -2.92 0.49
C ASP A 272 14.09 -1.59 0.93
N PHE A 273 13.94 -0.64 0.01
CA PHE A 273 13.45 0.71 0.34
C PHE A 273 11.98 0.74 0.75
N GLY A 274 11.18 -0.22 0.29
CA GLY A 274 9.74 -0.29 0.55
C GLY A 274 9.40 -0.33 2.03
N PHE A 275 10.15 -1.08 2.82
CA PHE A 275 9.91 -1.23 4.26
C PHE A 275 9.94 0.09 5.03
N LEU A 276 10.96 0.92 4.80
CA LEU A 276 11.08 2.23 5.45
C LEU A 276 9.91 3.14 5.13
N LEU A 277 9.46 3.17 3.87
CA LEU A 277 8.27 3.91 3.46
C LEU A 277 7.01 3.37 4.15
N GLY A 278 6.86 2.05 4.20
CA GLY A 278 5.76 1.38 4.90
C GLY A 278 5.69 1.77 6.36
N LEU A 279 6.84 1.80 7.06
CA LEU A 279 6.92 2.21 8.46
C LEU A 279 6.53 3.68 8.66
N LYS A 280 6.95 4.60 7.79
CA LYS A 280 6.55 6.02 7.87
C LYS A 280 5.04 6.20 7.67
N GLY A 281 4.45 5.48 6.72
CA GLY A 281 3.00 5.42 6.56
C GLY A 281 2.30 4.83 7.79
N PHE A 282 2.90 3.83 8.42
CA PHE A 282 2.38 3.23 9.65
C PHE A 282 2.40 4.19 10.84
N VAL A 283 3.43 5.04 10.98
CA VAL A 283 3.44 6.13 11.97
C VAL A 283 2.23 7.04 11.79
N GLY A 284 1.95 7.48 10.56
CA GLY A 284 0.75 8.26 10.24
C GLY A 284 -0.55 7.53 10.60
N ALA A 285 -0.63 6.22 10.30
CA ALA A 285 -1.77 5.39 10.65
C ALA A 285 -1.96 5.25 12.16
N ILE A 286 -0.87 5.12 12.94
CA ILE A 286 -0.90 5.10 14.42
C ILE A 286 -1.44 6.42 14.98
N ILE A 287 -1.02 7.57 14.45
CA ILE A 287 -1.55 8.87 14.82
C ILE A 287 -3.08 8.92 14.63
N GLY A 288 -3.58 8.32 13.55
CA GLY A 288 -5.01 8.12 13.29
C GLY A 288 -5.69 7.02 14.12
N GLY A 289 -4.93 6.29 14.94
CA GLY A 289 -5.41 5.17 15.76
C GLY A 289 -5.82 3.93 14.98
N LEU A 290 -5.30 3.79 13.78
CA LEU A 290 -5.56 2.67 12.85
C LEU A 290 -7.03 2.54 12.41
N THR A 291 -7.92 3.44 12.86
CA THR A 291 -9.37 3.35 12.59
C THR A 291 -9.96 4.61 11.95
N ASN A 292 -9.32 5.76 12.13
CA ASN A 292 -9.78 7.03 11.58
C ASN A 292 -8.96 7.45 10.36
N PRO A 293 -9.48 7.29 9.12
CA PRO A 293 -8.75 7.62 7.90
C PRO A 293 -8.34 9.10 7.81
N ALA A 294 -9.21 10.03 8.24
CA ALA A 294 -8.93 11.45 8.15
C ALA A 294 -7.77 11.88 9.05
N ILE A 295 -7.77 11.41 10.32
CA ILE A 295 -6.68 11.71 11.25
C ILE A 295 -5.38 11.03 10.81
N ALA A 296 -5.44 9.82 10.24
CA ALA A 296 -4.27 9.14 9.71
C ALA A 296 -3.61 9.90 8.54
N VAL A 297 -4.41 10.49 7.65
CA VAL A 297 -3.91 11.35 6.57
C VAL A 297 -3.22 12.59 7.14
N LEU A 298 -3.87 13.29 8.07
CA LEU A 298 -3.27 14.46 8.73
C LEU A 298 -1.99 14.09 9.50
N GLY A 299 -2.00 12.96 10.19
CA GLY A 299 -0.84 12.42 10.89
C GLY A 299 0.32 12.14 9.95
N ALA A 300 0.05 11.54 8.80
CA ALA A 300 1.07 11.24 7.80
C ALA A 300 1.64 12.51 7.14
N LEU A 301 0.81 13.51 6.87
CA LEU A 301 1.27 14.83 6.40
C LEU A 301 2.16 15.51 7.45
N PHE A 302 1.75 15.45 8.71
CA PHE A 302 2.57 15.95 9.83
C PHE A 302 3.92 15.22 9.92
N VAL A 303 3.95 13.89 9.77
CA VAL A 303 5.17 13.09 9.75
C VAL A 303 6.11 13.55 8.64
N GLY A 304 5.61 13.77 7.41
CA GLY A 304 6.42 14.26 6.30
C GLY A 304 7.03 15.63 6.55
N VAL A 305 6.25 16.56 7.11
CA VAL A 305 6.72 17.89 7.50
C VAL A 305 7.77 17.79 8.62
N ALA A 306 7.49 17.02 9.68
CA ALA A 306 8.41 16.81 10.79
C ALA A 306 9.74 16.20 10.32
N GLU A 307 9.70 15.27 9.37
CA GLU A 307 10.91 14.67 8.77
C GLU A 307 11.79 15.72 8.09
N GLN A 308 11.21 16.60 7.27
CA GLN A 308 11.99 17.63 6.57
C GLN A 308 12.60 18.66 7.52
N PHE A 309 11.84 19.11 8.50
CA PHE A 309 12.36 19.98 9.55
C PHE A 309 13.48 19.29 10.35
N SER A 310 13.31 18.02 10.69
CA SER A 310 14.33 17.24 11.41
C SER A 310 15.61 17.07 10.58
N ALA A 311 15.47 16.79 9.28
CA ALA A 311 16.61 16.65 8.37
C ALA A 311 17.43 17.93 8.26
N PHE A 312 16.78 19.09 8.26
CA PHE A 312 17.43 20.38 8.12
C PHE A 312 18.02 20.90 9.44
N TYR A 313 17.25 20.90 10.55
CA TYR A 313 17.66 21.52 11.79
C TYR A 313 18.50 20.62 12.70
N VAL A 314 18.35 19.29 12.59
CA VAL A 314 19.09 18.33 13.43
C VAL A 314 20.16 17.64 12.60
N SER A 315 19.79 16.72 11.75
CA SER A 315 20.68 16.04 10.82
C SER A 315 19.89 15.14 9.87
N SER A 316 20.30 15.10 8.61
CA SER A 316 19.75 14.17 7.62
C SER A 316 19.97 12.68 8.01
N ALA A 317 21.03 12.37 8.77
CA ALA A 317 21.30 11.00 9.23
C ALA A 317 20.29 10.49 10.29
N TYR A 318 19.71 11.39 11.07
CA TYR A 318 18.78 11.04 12.16
C TYR A 318 17.30 11.27 11.82
N LYS A 319 16.99 11.75 10.61
CA LYS A 319 15.60 12.07 10.21
C LYS A 319 14.61 10.92 10.43
N ASP A 320 15.01 9.69 10.05
CA ASP A 320 14.14 8.51 10.20
C ASP A 320 13.96 8.12 11.67
N VAL A 321 15.02 8.20 12.47
CA VAL A 321 14.99 7.93 13.92
C VAL A 321 14.00 8.90 14.61
N LEU A 322 14.06 10.19 14.28
CA LEU A 322 13.19 11.21 14.86
C LEU A 322 11.72 10.98 14.47
N VAL A 323 11.46 10.57 13.23
CA VAL A 323 10.11 10.19 12.78
C VAL A 323 9.57 9.02 13.59
N PHE A 324 10.37 7.97 13.78
CA PHE A 324 9.91 6.79 14.54
C PHE A 324 9.77 7.10 16.03
N LEU A 325 10.57 8.00 16.56
CA LEU A 325 10.45 8.45 17.95
C LEU A 325 9.10 9.15 18.22
N LEU A 326 8.46 9.76 17.22
CA LEU A 326 7.11 10.34 17.35
C LEU A 326 6.03 9.31 17.72
N ILE A 327 6.26 8.02 17.47
CA ILE A 327 5.32 6.96 17.86
C ILE A 327 5.15 6.91 19.38
N ILE A 328 6.24 7.09 20.12
CA ILE A 328 6.26 6.92 21.59
C ILE A 328 5.28 7.88 22.28
N PRO A 329 5.36 9.21 22.10
CA PRO A 329 4.44 10.13 22.75
C PRO A 329 2.98 9.91 22.30
N VAL A 330 2.75 9.55 21.03
CA VAL A 330 1.40 9.27 20.51
C VAL A 330 0.80 8.05 21.20
N LEU A 331 1.56 6.95 21.34
CA LEU A 331 1.09 5.76 22.04
C LEU A 331 0.88 6.01 23.53
N LEU A 332 1.76 6.78 24.18
CA LEU A 332 1.59 7.18 25.58
C LEU A 332 0.31 8.00 25.80
N MET A 333 0.07 9.02 24.97
CA MET A 333 -1.15 9.82 25.04
C MET A 333 -2.41 8.97 24.86
N ARG A 334 -2.38 8.00 23.95
CA ARG A 334 -3.52 7.08 23.73
C ARG A 334 -3.72 6.11 24.87
N SER A 335 -2.63 5.57 25.44
CA SER A 335 -2.69 4.69 26.61
C SER A 335 -3.34 5.40 27.80
N LEU A 336 -2.96 6.65 28.06
CA LEU A 336 -3.54 7.44 29.13
C LEU A 336 -5.04 7.70 28.93
N GLN A 337 -5.48 7.98 27.70
CA GLN A 337 -6.90 8.18 27.38
C GLN A 337 -7.77 6.93 27.55
N HIS A 338 -7.21 5.73 27.43
CA HIS A 338 -7.95 4.48 27.65
C HIS A 338 -8.06 4.12 29.12
N VAL A 339 -7.10 4.49 29.97
CA VAL A 339 -7.16 4.25 31.42
C VAL A 339 -8.28 5.06 32.07
N ASP A 340 -8.51 6.31 31.65
CA ASP A 340 -9.57 7.17 32.17
C ASP A 340 -11.00 6.65 31.87
N PHE A 341 -11.18 5.80 30.86
CA PHE A 341 -12.49 5.22 30.52
C PHE A 341 -12.85 3.99 31.37
N GLU A 342 -11.87 3.22 31.83
CA GLU A 342 -12.11 2.05 32.69
C GLU A 342 -12.43 2.43 34.12
N GLU A 343 -11.87 3.54 34.65
CA GLU A 343 -12.18 4.04 36.00
C GLU A 343 -13.59 4.65 36.16
N HIS A 344 -14.30 4.95 35.08
CA HIS A 344 -15.65 5.53 35.12
C HIS A 344 -16.77 4.50 34.90
N VAL A 345 -16.46 3.21 34.83
CA VAL A 345 -17.42 2.12 34.61
C VAL A 345 -17.53 1.17 35.83
N GLU A 346 -16.75 1.37 36.86
CA GLU A 346 -16.95 0.76 38.17
C GLU A 346 -17.78 1.69 39.10
#